data_ac4a759e6e65137314a1abf579421fb4
#
_entry.id   ac4a759e6e65137314a1abf579421fb4
#
_cell.length_a   1.000
_cell.length_b   1.000
_cell.length_c   1.000
_cell.angle_alpha   90.00
_cell.angle_beta   90.00
_cell.angle_gamma   90.00
#
_symmetry.space_group_name_H-M   'P 1'
#
loop_
_entity.id
_entity.type
_entity.pdbx_description
1 polymer ?
#
loop_
_entity_poly.entity_id
_entity_poly.type
_entity_poly.pdbx_seq_one_letter_code
_entity_poly.pdbx_strand_id
1 'polypeptide(L)'
;MKHSSLIPVERIEKAIYLIRGEKVMLDRDLAALYEVETRVLNQAVGRNRERFPPDFMFELTREEITGISQTVTSSNLKFSKRVSVFTEQGVAMLSSVLRSKRAISVNIEVMRI
;
A
#
# COMPACT_ATOMS: atom_id res chain seq x y z
N MET A 1 -5.16 -24.22 13.17
CA MET A 1 -4.81 -23.84 13.08
C MET A 1 -4.58 -22.92 12.56
N LYS A 2 -4.72 -22.50 12.73
CA LYS A 2 -4.28 -21.73 12.64
C LYS A 2 -3.75 -21.02 11.91
N HIS A 3 -3.99 -20.78 11.55
CA HIS A 3 -3.37 -20.13 11.02
C HIS A 3 -3.00 -19.30 10.85
N SER A 4 -2.79 -19.89 10.44
CA SER A 4 -3.22 -18.63 10.94
C SER A 4 -2.44 -17.47 10.34
N SER A 5 -3.15 -16.43 9.99
CA SER A 5 -2.51 -15.21 9.52
C SER A 5 -1.85 -14.48 10.68
N LEU A 6 -0.62 -14.02 10.50
CA LEU A 6 0.08 -13.17 11.48
C LEU A 6 -0.38 -11.73 11.40
N ILE A 7 -1.23 -11.39 10.44
CA ILE A 7 -1.67 -10.03 10.19
C ILE A 7 -3.16 -9.92 10.47
N PRO A 8 -3.56 -9.12 11.46
CA PRO A 8 -4.99 -8.95 11.73
C PRO A 8 -5.70 -8.32 10.53
N VAL A 9 -6.86 -8.88 10.20
CA VAL A 9 -7.68 -8.36 9.10
C VAL A 9 -8.01 -6.88 9.33
N GLU A 10 -8.30 -6.52 10.59
CA GLU A 10 -8.63 -5.14 10.93
C GLU A 10 -7.49 -4.18 10.56
N ARG A 11 -6.25 -4.61 10.71
CA ARG A 11 -5.11 -3.78 10.35
C ARG A 11 -5.09 -3.48 8.86
N ILE A 12 -5.40 -4.47 8.05
CA ILE A 12 -5.46 -4.29 6.60
C ILE A 12 -6.65 -3.41 6.22
N GLU A 13 -7.82 -3.68 6.80
CA GLU A 13 -9.02 -2.92 6.48
C GLU A 13 -8.85 -1.44 6.78
N LYS A 14 -8.18 -1.12 7.89
CA LYS A 14 -7.94 0.28 8.27
C LYS A 14 -6.96 0.98 7.34
N ALA A 15 -6.20 0.22 6.56
CA ALA A 15 -5.22 0.78 5.63
C ALA A 15 -5.78 0.94 4.23
N ILE A 16 -7.04 0.60 4.02
CA ILE A 16 -7.68 0.72 2.71
C ILE A 16 -8.45 2.04 2.66
N TYR A 17 -8.17 2.83 1.64
CA TYR A 17 -8.82 4.12 1.42
C TYR A 17 -9.57 4.09 0.10
N LEU A 18 -10.61 4.90 -0.01
CA LEU A 18 -11.33 5.08 -1.27
C LEU A 18 -10.88 6.41 -1.87
N ILE A 19 -10.16 6.35 -2.98
CA ILE A 19 -9.62 7.54 -3.65
C ILE A 19 -9.88 7.41 -5.14
N ARG A 20 -10.43 8.44 -5.74
CA ARG A 20 -10.79 8.45 -7.17
C ARG A 20 -11.69 7.28 -7.54
N GLY A 21 -12.56 6.88 -6.60
CA GLY A 21 -13.49 5.78 -6.82
C GLY A 21 -12.87 4.40 -6.72
N GLU A 22 -11.62 4.28 -6.30
CA GLU A 22 -10.95 3.00 -6.20
C GLU A 22 -10.46 2.75 -4.79
N LYS A 23 -10.48 1.50 -4.38
CA LYS A 23 -9.88 1.08 -3.12
C LYS A 23 -8.37 1.02 -3.32
N VAL A 24 -7.64 1.73 -2.47
CA VAL A 24 -6.18 1.83 -2.60
C VAL A 24 -5.54 1.71 -1.23
N MET A 25 -4.25 1.36 -1.23
CA MET A 25 -3.44 1.33 -0.02
C MET A 25 -2.21 2.20 -0.24
N LEU A 26 -1.80 2.90 0.81
CA LEU A 26 -0.66 3.80 0.75
C LEU A 26 0.65 3.01 0.76
N ASP A 27 1.66 3.54 0.08
CA ASP A 27 2.99 2.92 0.03
C ASP A 27 3.55 2.67 1.44
N ARG A 28 3.43 3.63 2.34
CA ARG A 28 3.95 3.52 3.70
C ARG A 28 3.21 2.48 4.51
N ASP A 29 1.91 2.33 4.29
CA ASP A 29 1.14 1.31 4.99
C ASP A 29 1.50 -0.08 4.51
N LEU A 30 1.67 -0.23 3.20
CA LEU A 30 2.11 -1.50 2.62
C LEU A 30 3.51 -1.86 3.09
N ALA A 31 4.42 -0.88 3.12
CA ALA A 31 5.78 -1.10 3.60
C ALA A 31 5.77 -1.60 5.04
N ALA A 32 4.94 -0.99 5.89
CA ALA A 32 4.82 -1.42 7.29
C ALA A 32 4.30 -2.86 7.37
N LEU A 33 3.29 -3.19 6.57
CA LEU A 33 2.75 -4.56 6.54
C LEU A 33 3.78 -5.56 6.06
N TYR A 34 4.58 -5.18 5.06
CA TYR A 34 5.64 -6.05 4.52
C TYR A 34 6.89 -6.06 5.40
N GLU A 35 6.96 -5.18 6.38
CA GLU A 35 8.12 -5.04 7.28
C GLU A 35 9.37 -4.62 6.52
N VAL A 36 9.20 -3.68 5.60
CA VAL A 36 10.30 -3.04 4.88
C VAL A 36 10.16 -1.54 4.99
N GLU A 37 11.25 -0.83 4.73
CA GLU A 37 11.18 0.63 4.70
C GLU A 37 10.42 1.09 3.47
N THR A 38 9.69 2.19 3.63
CA THR A 38 8.96 2.78 2.50
C THR A 38 9.89 3.08 1.34
N ARG A 39 11.11 3.55 1.65
CA ARG A 39 12.12 3.83 0.64
C ARG A 39 12.46 2.59 -0.19
N VAL A 40 12.57 1.44 0.48
CA VAL A 40 12.91 0.18 -0.18
C VAL A 40 11.78 -0.23 -1.11
N LEU A 41 10.55 -0.13 -0.65
CA LEU A 41 9.39 -0.46 -1.48
C LEU A 41 9.35 0.44 -2.72
N ASN A 42 9.52 1.73 -2.54
CA ASN A 42 9.44 2.67 -3.65
C ASN A 42 10.60 2.50 -4.63
N GLN A 43 11.78 2.11 -4.14
CA GLN A 43 12.91 1.79 -5.04
C GLN A 43 12.59 0.58 -5.91
N ALA A 44 12.00 -0.46 -5.31
CA ALA A 44 11.65 -1.66 -6.07
C ALA A 44 10.64 -1.34 -7.16
N VAL A 45 9.64 -0.52 -6.83
CA VAL A 45 8.66 -0.08 -7.81
C VAL A 45 9.34 0.74 -8.92
N GLY A 46 10.25 1.64 -8.54
CA GLY A 46 10.97 2.46 -9.51
C GLY A 46 11.77 1.65 -10.50
N ARG A 47 12.36 0.53 -10.05
CA ARG A 47 13.12 -0.35 -10.93
C ARG A 47 12.23 -1.19 -11.85
N ASN A 48 10.93 -1.21 -11.59
CA ASN A 48 9.98 -2.02 -12.33
C ASN A 48 8.77 -1.20 -12.75
N ARG A 49 9.01 0.06 -13.14
CA ARG A 49 7.91 0.98 -13.41
C ARG A 49 6.95 0.49 -14.49
N GLU A 50 7.46 -0.24 -15.46
CA GLU A 50 6.60 -0.76 -16.54
C GLU A 50 5.56 -1.75 -16.03
N ARG A 51 5.72 -2.26 -14.82
CA ARG A 51 4.75 -3.17 -14.21
C ARG A 51 3.65 -2.44 -13.45
N PHE A 52 3.76 -1.11 -13.34
CA PHE A 52 2.83 -0.32 -12.53
C PHE A 52 2.20 0.79 -13.37
N PRO A 53 1.30 0.42 -14.30
CA PRO A 53 0.58 1.44 -15.07
C PRO A 53 -0.35 2.26 -14.15
N PRO A 54 -0.92 3.36 -14.66
CA PRO A 54 -1.71 4.27 -13.81
C PRO A 54 -2.92 3.63 -13.13
N ASP A 55 -3.43 2.53 -13.64
CA ASP A 55 -4.53 1.81 -12.97
C ASP A 55 -4.03 0.83 -11.92
N PHE A 56 -2.70 0.66 -11.77
CA PHE A 56 -2.09 -0.16 -10.73
C PHE A 56 -1.57 0.70 -9.59
N MET A 57 -1.01 1.87 -9.90
CA MET A 57 -0.55 2.79 -8.87
C MET A 57 -0.58 4.22 -9.40
N PHE A 58 -0.71 5.19 -8.48
CA PHE A 58 -0.61 6.59 -8.84
C PHE A 58 -0.17 7.41 -7.63
N GLU A 59 0.29 8.63 -7.89
CA GLU A 59 0.68 9.54 -6.83
C GLU A 59 -0.52 10.42 -6.46
N LEU A 60 -0.65 10.68 -5.16
CA LEU A 60 -1.69 11.56 -4.68
C LEU A 60 -1.34 13.02 -4.92
N THR A 61 -2.35 13.83 -5.18
CA THR A 61 -2.19 15.27 -5.20
C THR A 61 -2.08 15.79 -3.78
N ARG A 62 -1.63 17.04 -3.63
CA ARG A 62 -1.56 17.67 -2.31
C ARG A 62 -2.93 17.70 -1.63
N GLU A 63 -3.97 17.94 -2.40
CA GLU A 63 -5.33 18.00 -1.87
C GLU A 63 -5.78 16.63 -1.36
N GLU A 64 -5.43 15.56 -2.09
CA GLU A 64 -5.76 14.21 -1.67
C GLU A 64 -5.03 13.83 -0.39
N ILE A 65 -3.75 14.21 -0.28
CA ILE A 65 -2.97 13.95 0.93
C ILE A 65 -3.59 14.67 2.12
N THR A 66 -3.97 15.93 1.93
CA THR A 66 -4.59 16.73 2.99
C THR A 66 -5.90 16.09 3.43
N GLY A 67 -6.71 15.63 2.48
CA GLY A 67 -7.99 14.99 2.81
C GLY A 67 -7.80 13.75 3.65
N ILE A 68 -6.85 12.90 3.30
CA ILE A 68 -6.58 11.68 4.06
C ILE A 68 -6.04 12.03 5.44
N SER A 69 -5.14 13.00 5.53
CA SER A 69 -4.49 13.33 6.80
C SER A 69 -5.46 13.88 7.83
N GLN A 70 -6.63 14.34 7.40
CA GLN A 70 -7.67 14.80 8.32
C GLN A 70 -8.39 13.64 9.01
N THR A 71 -8.32 12.44 8.45
CA THR A 71 -9.04 11.28 8.97
C THR A 71 -8.14 10.26 9.64
N VAL A 72 -6.82 10.35 9.43
CA VAL A 72 -5.88 9.41 10.04
C VAL A 72 -5.13 10.11 11.17
N THR A 73 -4.68 9.31 12.13
CA THR A 73 -3.98 9.83 13.29
C THR A 73 -2.50 10.05 13.03
N SER A 74 -1.96 9.56 11.91
CA SER A 74 -0.56 9.74 11.59
C SER A 74 -0.28 11.22 11.31
N SER A 75 0.50 11.84 12.17
CA SER A 75 0.79 13.26 12.07
C SER A 75 1.75 13.58 10.95
N ASN A 76 2.47 12.57 10.43
CA ASN A 76 3.50 12.82 9.43
C ASN A 76 2.99 12.82 8.01
N LEU A 77 1.80 12.29 7.78
CA LEU A 77 1.28 12.16 6.42
C LEU A 77 1.13 13.51 5.72
N LYS A 78 0.57 14.50 6.42
CA LYS A 78 0.31 15.81 5.82
C LYS A 78 1.58 16.55 5.43
N PHE A 79 2.72 16.17 6.01
CA PHE A 79 4.00 16.80 5.68
C PHE A 79 4.76 16.04 4.59
N SER A 80 4.22 14.93 4.12
CA SER A 80 4.90 14.12 3.10
C SER A 80 4.86 14.85 1.77
N LYS A 81 6.00 14.84 1.06
CA LYS A 81 6.08 15.46 -0.25
C LYS A 81 5.44 14.59 -1.32
N ARG A 82 5.56 13.28 -1.18
CA ARG A 82 5.05 12.33 -2.15
C ARG A 82 4.41 11.16 -1.43
N VAL A 83 3.23 10.78 -1.88
CA VAL A 83 2.55 9.59 -1.39
C VAL A 83 2.04 8.84 -2.60
N SER A 84 2.48 7.60 -2.76
CA SER A 84 1.99 6.72 -3.81
C SER A 84 0.96 5.79 -3.23
N VAL A 85 -0.04 5.44 -4.03
CA VAL A 85 -1.06 4.48 -3.64
C VAL A 85 -1.13 3.38 -4.67
N PHE A 86 -1.56 2.20 -4.22
CA PHE A 86 -1.65 1.00 -5.05
C PHE A 86 -3.07 0.49 -5.01
N THR A 87 -3.63 0.25 -6.19
CA THR A 87 -4.93 -0.42 -6.32
C THR A 87 -4.75 -1.91 -6.04
N GLU A 88 -5.84 -2.66 -6.06
CA GLU A 88 -5.76 -4.10 -5.86
C GLU A 88 -4.78 -4.74 -6.84
N GLN A 89 -4.83 -4.34 -8.11
CA GLN A 89 -3.92 -4.86 -9.11
C GLN A 89 -2.47 -4.48 -8.80
N GLY A 90 -2.25 -3.26 -8.31
CA GLY A 90 -0.91 -2.82 -7.94
C GLY A 90 -0.36 -3.60 -6.75
N VAL A 91 -1.20 -3.85 -5.75
CA VAL A 91 -0.78 -4.65 -4.59
C VAL A 91 -0.41 -6.06 -5.05
N ALA A 92 -1.22 -6.66 -5.92
CA ALA A 92 -0.91 -7.99 -6.45
C ALA A 92 0.44 -7.99 -7.19
N MET A 93 0.70 -6.94 -7.98
CA MET A 93 1.95 -6.84 -8.72
C MET A 93 3.15 -6.71 -7.79
N LEU A 94 2.98 -6.08 -6.63
CA LEU A 94 4.07 -5.93 -5.67
C LEU A 94 4.62 -7.29 -5.22
N SER A 95 3.81 -8.34 -5.19
CA SER A 95 4.29 -9.69 -4.84
C SER A 95 5.38 -10.16 -5.78
N SER A 96 5.26 -9.84 -7.07
CA SER A 96 6.24 -10.28 -8.06
C SER A 96 7.53 -9.46 -8.01
N VAL A 97 7.47 -8.26 -7.42
CA VAL A 97 8.61 -7.35 -7.35
C VAL A 97 9.38 -7.54 -6.05
N LEU A 98 8.68 -7.65 -4.93
CA LEU A 98 9.32 -7.77 -3.62
C LEU A 98 9.70 -9.20 -3.27
N ARG A 99 8.94 -10.17 -3.73
CA ARG A 99 9.26 -11.61 -3.65
C ARG A 99 9.55 -12.15 -2.24
N SER A 100 9.20 -11.43 -1.21
CA SER A 100 9.39 -11.94 0.14
C SER A 100 8.19 -12.78 0.56
N LYS A 101 8.43 -13.75 1.44
CA LYS A 101 7.33 -14.56 1.97
C LYS A 101 6.31 -13.68 2.68
N ARG A 102 6.79 -12.65 3.36
CA ARG A 102 5.92 -11.72 4.08
C ARG A 102 5.00 -10.98 3.12
N ALA A 103 5.55 -10.44 2.01
CA ALA A 103 4.75 -9.73 1.03
C ALA A 103 3.70 -10.63 0.40
N ILE A 104 4.07 -11.88 0.11
CA ILE A 104 3.12 -12.83 -0.44
C ILE A 104 1.98 -13.08 0.54
N SER A 105 2.30 -13.31 1.81
CA SER A 105 1.29 -13.56 2.84
C SER A 105 0.36 -12.36 3.02
N VAL A 106 0.91 -11.16 3.07
CA VAL A 106 0.11 -9.94 3.19
C VAL A 106 -0.84 -9.81 2.01
N ASN A 107 -0.33 -10.04 0.80
CA ASN A 107 -1.14 -9.86 -0.39
C ASN A 107 -2.26 -10.89 -0.49
N ILE A 108 -2.03 -12.10 -0.01
CA ILE A 108 -3.09 -13.09 0.06
C ILE A 108 -4.21 -12.57 0.97
N GLU A 109 -3.87 -12.02 2.13
CA GLU A 109 -4.88 -11.49 3.04
C GLU A 109 -5.60 -10.28 2.45
N VAL A 110 -4.88 -9.42 1.72
CA VAL A 110 -5.50 -8.28 1.05
C VAL A 110 -6.53 -8.77 0.02
N MET A 111 -6.18 -9.79 -0.75
CA MET A 111 -7.08 -10.32 -1.76
C MET A 111 -8.33 -10.97 -1.17
N ARG A 112 -8.26 -11.42 0.07
CA ARG A 112 -9.40 -12.05 0.75
C ARG A 112 -10.40 -11.06 1.31
N ILE A 113 -10.03 -9.80 1.38
CA ILE A 113 -10.93 -8.76 1.85
C ILE A 113 -11.82 -8.29 0.70
#